data_fddf2d5e8a63ce996f729020ce43c572
#
_entry.id   fddf2d5e8a63ce996f729020ce43c572
#
_cell.length_a   1.000
_cell.length_b   1.000
_cell.length_c   1.000
_cell.angle_alpha   90.00
_cell.angle_beta   90.00
_cell.angle_gamma   90.00
#
_symmetry.space_group_name_H-M   'P 1'
#
loop_
_entity.id
_entity.type
_entity.pdbx_description
1 polymer ?
#
loop_
_entity_poly.entity_id
_entity_poly.type
_entity_poly.pdbx_seq_one_letter_code
_entity_poly.pdbx_strand_id
1 'polypeptide(L)'
;MFKEGNAERLAARFEYVKNNMIEAKWLTEAEAAKMKVPTIAPRSTSGQLSGPKGHIIEAVQKELAKLGFVQDQLLVGGLVIKTTLDQKAQQAAVDAVNKFYPSKAPDDLRIGLVAIRPGTGEILALYGGRDYLERQLNDATQSITQAGSTFKSFALVAALEQGIPLSSMWNGDSPQTFDDAGKPYVVSNYGNNGFGQVNLLEATKRSINTIFVPLGIKVGPTNVVDVARRAGIPESVAMMPTPSVVLGTSSPHVIDVANAYATFAAQGIKSKPFLVTQVLGSNKGVLYEATPQTEEAFSREVMADLTYALKGTITGGTGAAALALGRPVAGKTGTSQSNASAWFSAYTPQIAASVAFFRDNATQSLNGIGGMTSLTGGSFPARIWTEFMKKALKGEPIMDFPAPANIGGLEPIVMTSGGVQKPKE
;
A
#
# COMPACT_ATOMS: atom_id res chain seq x y z
N MET A 1 18.50 -26.29 -13.55
CA MET A 1 19.37 -26.08 -12.38
C MET A 1 20.66 -26.88 -12.57
N PHE A 2 21.77 -26.23 -12.88
CA PHE A 2 23.07 -26.89 -13.03
C PHE A 2 23.69 -27.06 -11.64
N LYS A 3 23.55 -28.26 -11.05
CA LYS A 3 24.34 -28.63 -9.87
C LYS A 3 25.72 -29.10 -10.33
N GLU A 4 26.75 -28.94 -9.49
CA GLU A 4 28.04 -29.62 -9.64
C GLU A 4 27.76 -31.11 -9.88
N GLY A 5 28.39 -31.70 -10.92
CA GLY A 5 28.12 -33.04 -11.42
C GLY A 5 27.35 -33.12 -12.75
N ASN A 6 26.78 -32.03 -13.25
CA ASN A 6 26.10 -32.03 -14.57
C ASN A 6 27.04 -31.90 -15.78
N ALA A 7 28.32 -31.51 -15.57
CA ALA A 7 29.30 -31.42 -16.64
C ALA A 7 29.62 -32.77 -17.26
N GLU A 8 29.78 -33.81 -16.41
CA GLU A 8 30.00 -35.19 -16.87
C GLU A 8 28.79 -35.76 -17.63
N ARG A 9 27.57 -35.46 -17.14
CA ARG A 9 26.33 -35.86 -17.85
C ARG A 9 26.17 -35.15 -19.19
N LEU A 10 26.56 -33.90 -19.26
CA LEU A 10 26.55 -33.14 -20.50
C LEU A 10 27.55 -33.74 -21.54
N ALA A 11 28.78 -34.00 -21.08
CA ALA A 11 29.81 -34.62 -21.93
C ALA A 11 29.35 -36.04 -22.42
N ALA A 12 28.83 -36.86 -21.51
CA ALA A 12 28.28 -38.16 -21.88
C ALA A 12 27.13 -38.06 -22.90
N ARG A 13 26.20 -37.12 -22.69
CA ARG A 13 25.07 -36.90 -23.60
C ARG A 13 25.54 -36.36 -24.95
N PHE A 14 26.53 -35.46 -24.96
CA PHE A 14 27.14 -34.94 -26.17
C PHE A 14 27.77 -36.05 -27.00
N GLU A 15 28.59 -36.95 -26.39
CA GLU A 15 29.18 -38.10 -27.05
C GLU A 15 28.13 -39.06 -27.61
N TYR A 16 27.09 -39.34 -26.81
CA TYR A 16 25.97 -40.19 -27.23
C TYR A 16 25.28 -39.63 -28.49
N VAL A 17 24.96 -38.33 -28.50
CA VAL A 17 24.30 -37.68 -29.67
C VAL A 17 25.23 -37.68 -30.87
N LYS A 18 26.51 -37.33 -30.71
CA LYS A 18 27.51 -37.32 -31.74
C LYS A 18 27.65 -38.69 -32.43
N ASN A 19 27.74 -39.75 -31.65
CA ASN A 19 27.86 -41.13 -32.18
C ASN A 19 26.59 -41.54 -32.93
N ASN A 20 25.40 -41.24 -32.44
CA ASN A 20 24.15 -41.52 -33.14
C ASN A 20 24.04 -40.76 -34.48
N MET A 21 24.58 -39.52 -34.54
CA MET A 21 24.59 -38.75 -35.77
C MET A 21 25.56 -39.35 -36.81
N ILE A 22 26.69 -39.93 -36.39
CA ILE A 22 27.60 -40.64 -37.27
C ILE A 22 26.92 -41.91 -37.80
N GLU A 23 26.31 -42.72 -36.91
CA GLU A 23 25.59 -43.93 -37.27
C GLU A 23 24.45 -43.66 -38.26
N ALA A 24 23.70 -42.56 -38.04
CA ALA A 24 22.64 -42.12 -38.93
C ALA A 24 23.16 -41.48 -40.26
N LYS A 25 24.48 -41.39 -40.45
CA LYS A 25 25.14 -40.72 -41.60
C LYS A 25 24.79 -39.22 -41.75
N TRP A 26 24.41 -38.57 -40.67
CA TRP A 26 24.18 -37.13 -40.63
C TRP A 26 25.44 -36.34 -40.33
N LEU A 27 26.50 -37.02 -39.88
CA LEU A 27 27.78 -36.44 -39.51
C LEU A 27 28.89 -37.40 -39.98
N THR A 28 29.95 -36.91 -40.59
CA THR A 28 31.14 -37.68 -40.93
C THR A 28 32.07 -37.82 -39.68
N GLU A 29 32.90 -38.85 -39.62
CA GLU A 29 33.89 -39.00 -38.52
C GLU A 29 34.85 -37.78 -38.49
N ALA A 30 35.24 -37.26 -39.65
CA ALA A 30 36.11 -36.08 -39.74
C ALA A 30 35.48 -34.78 -39.23
N GLU A 31 34.16 -34.62 -39.38
CA GLU A 31 33.40 -33.52 -38.79
C GLU A 31 33.20 -33.71 -37.29
N ALA A 32 32.86 -34.93 -36.90
CA ALA A 32 32.68 -35.30 -35.47
C ALA A 32 33.95 -35.10 -34.66
N ALA A 33 35.14 -35.38 -35.22
CA ALA A 33 36.44 -35.16 -34.56
C ALA A 33 36.72 -33.69 -34.25
N LYS A 34 36.09 -32.75 -34.96
CA LYS A 34 36.25 -31.31 -34.75
C LYS A 34 35.25 -30.74 -33.75
N MET A 35 34.21 -31.50 -33.40
CA MET A 35 33.19 -31.06 -32.46
C MET A 35 33.71 -31.12 -31.02
N LYS A 36 33.39 -30.08 -30.25
CA LYS A 36 33.71 -29.98 -28.85
C LYS A 36 32.43 -29.83 -28.07
N VAL A 37 32.41 -30.33 -26.80
CA VAL A 37 31.31 -30.06 -25.87
C VAL A 37 31.10 -28.56 -25.80
N PRO A 38 29.89 -28.04 -26.04
CA PRO A 38 29.64 -26.62 -25.98
C PRO A 38 29.95 -26.06 -24.59
N THR A 39 30.65 -24.96 -24.54
CA THR A 39 30.80 -24.23 -23.29
C THR A 39 29.47 -23.59 -22.97
N ILE A 40 28.83 -24.07 -21.90
CA ILE A 40 27.57 -23.46 -21.40
C ILE A 40 27.94 -22.16 -20.71
N ALA A 41 27.50 -21.06 -21.28
CA ALA A 41 27.58 -19.77 -20.61
C ALA A 41 26.80 -19.87 -19.27
N PRO A 42 27.32 -19.34 -18.18
CA PRO A 42 26.56 -19.22 -16.94
C PRO A 42 25.21 -18.58 -17.25
N ARG A 43 24.13 -19.17 -16.77
CA ARG A 43 22.82 -18.55 -16.92
C ARG A 43 22.93 -17.15 -16.34
N SER A 44 22.79 -16.11 -17.17
CA SER A 44 22.72 -14.74 -16.71
C SER A 44 21.45 -14.62 -15.85
N THR A 45 21.58 -14.89 -14.56
CA THR A 45 20.52 -14.65 -13.57
C THR A 45 20.38 -13.18 -13.25
N SER A 46 21.32 -12.36 -13.71
CA SER A 46 21.45 -10.96 -13.35
C SER A 46 20.57 -9.98 -14.15
N GLY A 47 19.85 -10.43 -15.19
CA GLY A 47 19.29 -9.46 -16.12
C GLY A 47 17.85 -9.04 -15.84
N GLN A 48 16.92 -9.95 -15.62
CA GLN A 48 15.49 -9.64 -15.65
C GLN A 48 14.81 -9.58 -14.30
N LEU A 49 15.16 -10.44 -13.35
CA LEU A 49 14.48 -10.56 -12.05
C LEU A 49 15.25 -9.96 -10.87
N SER A 50 16.49 -9.49 -11.07
CA SER A 50 17.26 -8.88 -9.99
C SER A 50 16.71 -7.51 -9.57
N GLY A 51 16.86 -7.17 -8.30
CA GLY A 51 16.41 -5.91 -7.73
C GLY A 51 14.87 -5.81 -7.62
N PRO A 52 14.34 -4.62 -7.40
CA PRO A 52 12.91 -4.38 -7.20
C PRO A 52 12.03 -4.74 -8.39
N LYS A 53 12.57 -4.73 -9.61
CA LYS A 53 11.80 -5.01 -10.83
C LYS A 53 11.30 -6.46 -10.91
N GLY A 54 11.96 -7.41 -10.25
CA GLY A 54 11.50 -8.79 -10.22
C GLY A 54 10.12 -8.93 -9.56
N HIS A 55 9.84 -8.15 -8.51
CA HIS A 55 8.52 -8.09 -7.87
C HIS A 55 7.44 -7.57 -8.81
N ILE A 56 7.79 -6.62 -9.70
CA ILE A 56 6.86 -6.07 -10.70
C ILE A 56 6.56 -7.12 -11.76
N ILE A 57 7.59 -7.77 -12.30
CA ILE A 57 7.43 -8.81 -13.32
C ILE A 57 6.53 -9.93 -12.79
N GLU A 58 6.76 -10.38 -11.57
CA GLU A 58 5.94 -11.42 -10.94
C GLU A 58 4.49 -10.95 -10.71
N ALA A 59 4.27 -9.71 -10.27
CA ALA A 59 2.93 -9.15 -10.11
C ALA A 59 2.18 -9.07 -11.45
N VAL A 60 2.84 -8.63 -12.53
CA VAL A 60 2.29 -8.62 -13.90
C VAL A 60 1.97 -10.04 -14.37
N GLN A 61 2.86 -11.01 -14.16
CA GLN A 61 2.62 -12.41 -14.52
C GLN A 61 1.40 -12.99 -13.80
N LYS A 62 1.24 -12.68 -12.49
CA LYS A 62 0.06 -13.09 -11.72
C LYS A 62 -1.24 -12.48 -12.24
N GLU A 63 -1.19 -11.21 -12.66
CA GLU A 63 -2.36 -10.55 -13.26
C GLU A 63 -2.70 -11.17 -14.63
N LEU A 64 -1.71 -11.40 -15.48
CA LEU A 64 -1.89 -12.08 -16.76
C LEU A 64 -2.48 -13.48 -16.61
N ALA A 65 -2.06 -14.24 -15.59
CA ALA A 65 -2.63 -15.54 -15.30
C ALA A 65 -4.12 -15.44 -14.92
N LYS A 66 -4.53 -14.40 -14.15
CA LYS A 66 -5.95 -14.13 -13.84
C LYS A 66 -6.74 -13.71 -15.08
N LEU A 67 -6.10 -13.10 -16.07
CA LEU A 67 -6.68 -12.73 -17.36
C LEU A 67 -6.73 -13.90 -18.35
N GLY A 68 -6.27 -15.11 -17.96
CA GLY A 68 -6.34 -16.32 -18.76
C GLY A 68 -5.11 -16.59 -19.65
N PHE A 69 -4.04 -15.78 -19.56
CA PHE A 69 -2.80 -16.05 -20.26
C PHE A 69 -1.99 -17.13 -19.56
N VAL A 70 -1.75 -18.25 -20.25
CA VAL A 70 -0.97 -19.36 -19.68
C VAL A 70 0.54 -19.11 -19.83
N GLN A 71 1.33 -19.77 -18.97
CA GLN A 71 2.77 -19.56 -18.88
C GLN A 71 3.51 -19.78 -20.20
N ASP A 72 3.12 -20.78 -20.99
CA ASP A 72 3.74 -21.07 -22.29
C ASP A 72 3.56 -19.90 -23.27
N GLN A 73 2.39 -19.25 -23.28
CA GLN A 73 2.16 -18.06 -24.09
C GLN A 73 3.07 -16.89 -23.68
N LEU A 74 3.35 -16.76 -22.39
CA LEU A 74 4.24 -15.71 -21.86
C LEU A 74 5.70 -15.96 -22.21
N LEU A 75 6.12 -17.24 -22.32
CA LEU A 75 7.51 -17.61 -22.58
C LEU A 75 7.87 -17.65 -24.06
N VAL A 76 6.97 -18.14 -24.91
CA VAL A 76 7.24 -18.39 -26.32
C VAL A 76 6.31 -17.65 -27.29
N GLY A 77 5.25 -17.03 -26.78
CA GLY A 77 4.20 -16.40 -27.60
C GLY A 77 4.60 -15.08 -28.26
N GLY A 78 5.75 -14.52 -27.96
CA GLY A 78 6.19 -13.22 -28.49
C GLY A 78 5.26 -12.07 -28.12
N LEU A 79 4.62 -12.15 -26.95
CA LEU A 79 3.66 -11.16 -26.48
C LEU A 79 4.35 -9.85 -26.10
N VAL A 80 3.69 -8.72 -26.40
CA VAL A 80 4.06 -7.40 -25.87
C VAL A 80 3.04 -6.99 -24.84
N ILE A 81 3.49 -6.81 -23.59
CA ILE A 81 2.65 -6.46 -22.46
C ILE A 81 2.90 -5.00 -22.12
N LYS A 82 1.85 -4.17 -22.20
CA LYS A 82 1.88 -2.79 -21.74
C LYS A 82 1.29 -2.73 -20.35
N THR A 83 1.90 -1.91 -19.48
CA THR A 83 1.48 -1.76 -18.10
C THR A 83 1.08 -0.32 -17.78
N THR A 84 0.38 -0.15 -16.66
CA THR A 84 0.01 1.15 -16.10
C THR A 84 1.20 1.88 -15.46
N LEU A 85 2.32 1.19 -15.25
CA LEU A 85 3.46 1.76 -14.56
C LEU A 85 4.01 2.99 -15.29
N ASP A 86 4.10 4.08 -14.57
CA ASP A 86 4.82 5.27 -15.02
C ASP A 86 6.30 5.14 -14.70
N GLN A 87 7.15 5.19 -15.72
CA GLN A 87 8.59 4.97 -15.55
C GLN A 87 9.22 5.95 -14.55
N LYS A 88 8.79 7.21 -14.58
CA LYS A 88 9.29 8.26 -13.69
C LYS A 88 8.83 8.02 -12.25
N ALA A 89 7.54 7.67 -12.05
CA ALA A 89 7.01 7.33 -10.75
C ALA A 89 7.65 6.05 -10.18
N GLN A 90 7.83 5.02 -11.01
CA GLN A 90 8.48 3.78 -10.58
C GLN A 90 9.93 4.02 -10.14
N GLN A 91 10.71 4.78 -10.92
CA GLN A 91 12.08 5.13 -10.53
C GLN A 91 12.10 6.00 -9.26
N ALA A 92 11.15 6.94 -9.15
CA ALA A 92 11.00 7.77 -7.96
C ALA A 92 10.73 6.96 -6.69
N ALA A 93 9.95 5.86 -6.78
CA ALA A 93 9.68 4.97 -5.65
C ALA A 93 10.96 4.26 -5.18
N VAL A 94 11.73 3.69 -6.11
CA VAL A 94 13.01 3.04 -5.80
C VAL A 94 14.00 4.03 -5.18
N ASP A 95 14.14 5.21 -5.78
CA ASP A 95 15.06 6.25 -5.31
C ASP A 95 14.68 6.76 -3.92
N ALA A 96 13.38 6.97 -3.67
CA ALA A 96 12.89 7.46 -2.38
C ALA A 96 13.17 6.46 -1.25
N VAL A 97 12.91 5.17 -1.51
CA VAL A 97 13.21 4.12 -0.54
C VAL A 97 14.72 4.03 -0.31
N ASN A 98 15.54 4.02 -1.35
CA ASN A 98 16.99 3.95 -1.21
C ASN A 98 17.56 5.16 -0.44
N LYS A 99 17.07 6.37 -0.71
CA LYS A 99 17.49 7.61 -0.04
C LYS A 99 17.20 7.62 1.45
N PHE A 100 16.05 7.08 1.85
CA PHE A 100 15.59 7.07 3.24
C PHE A 100 15.56 5.68 3.86
N TYR A 101 16.28 4.71 3.28
CA TYR A 101 16.45 3.42 3.94
C TYR A 101 17.19 3.62 5.25
N PRO A 102 16.65 3.15 6.40
CA PRO A 102 17.29 3.40 7.69
C PRO A 102 18.71 2.81 7.77
N SER A 103 19.67 3.59 8.26
CA SER A 103 21.00 3.08 8.56
C SER A 103 20.93 2.01 9.65
N LYS A 104 21.77 0.97 9.55
CA LYS A 104 21.80 -0.16 10.49
C LYS A 104 20.41 -0.81 10.67
N ALA A 105 19.63 -0.83 9.61
CA ALA A 105 18.37 -1.55 9.62
C ALA A 105 18.60 -3.06 9.79
N PRO A 106 17.76 -3.77 10.55
CA PRO A 106 17.84 -5.23 10.63
C PRO A 106 17.49 -5.86 9.27
N ASP A 107 18.05 -7.03 8.97
CA ASP A 107 17.88 -7.71 7.68
C ASP A 107 16.42 -8.09 7.38
N ASP A 108 15.59 -8.23 8.40
CA ASP A 108 14.17 -8.54 8.31
C ASP A 108 13.27 -7.28 8.28
N LEU A 109 13.85 -6.08 8.14
CA LEU A 109 13.06 -4.87 7.88
C LEU A 109 12.47 -4.92 6.48
N ARG A 110 11.17 -4.68 6.38
CA ARG A 110 10.38 -4.69 5.15
C ARG A 110 9.79 -3.32 4.88
N ILE A 111 9.77 -2.96 3.61
CA ILE A 111 9.19 -1.71 3.13
C ILE A 111 8.37 -2.03 1.88
N GLY A 112 7.08 -1.71 1.93
CA GLY A 112 6.19 -1.72 0.77
C GLY A 112 5.79 -0.29 0.38
N LEU A 113 5.74 0.00 -0.93
CA LEU A 113 5.17 1.24 -1.47
C LEU A 113 4.31 0.92 -2.68
N VAL A 114 3.11 1.49 -2.71
CA VAL A 114 2.21 1.45 -3.87
C VAL A 114 1.68 2.85 -4.14
N ALA A 115 1.65 3.24 -5.42
CA ALA A 115 1.02 4.46 -5.88
C ALA A 115 -0.04 4.14 -6.93
N ILE A 116 -1.24 4.70 -6.77
CA ILE A 116 -2.41 4.45 -7.61
C ILE A 116 -2.95 5.78 -8.13
N ARG A 117 -3.38 5.78 -9.40
CA ARG A 117 -4.09 6.92 -10.00
C ARG A 117 -5.55 6.92 -9.51
N PRO A 118 -5.99 7.99 -8.81
CA PRO A 118 -7.38 8.11 -8.38
C PRO A 118 -8.36 8.05 -9.54
N GLY A 119 -9.47 7.34 -9.33
CA GLY A 119 -10.58 7.25 -10.29
C GLY A 119 -10.37 6.27 -11.44
N THR A 120 -9.15 5.72 -11.65
CA THR A 120 -8.92 4.70 -12.69
C THR A 120 -8.43 3.38 -12.13
N GLY A 121 -7.70 3.38 -11.01
CA GLY A 121 -7.10 2.19 -10.42
C GLY A 121 -5.77 1.78 -11.04
N GLU A 122 -5.22 2.57 -11.97
CA GLU A 122 -3.90 2.34 -12.56
C GLU A 122 -2.81 2.37 -11.47
N ILE A 123 -2.03 1.29 -11.35
CA ILE A 123 -0.87 1.24 -10.45
C ILE A 123 0.29 1.95 -11.15
N LEU A 124 0.65 3.14 -10.67
CA LEU A 124 1.70 3.98 -11.26
C LEU A 124 3.10 3.57 -10.83
N ALA A 125 3.23 3.07 -9.59
CA ALA A 125 4.48 2.57 -9.04
C ALA A 125 4.21 1.49 -7.99
N LEU A 126 5.14 0.51 -7.93
CA LEU A 126 5.12 -0.59 -6.99
C LEU A 126 6.55 -0.92 -6.54
N TYR A 127 6.78 -0.86 -5.24
CA TYR A 127 8.03 -1.30 -4.61
C TYR A 127 7.71 -2.42 -3.62
N GLY A 128 8.08 -3.65 -3.97
CA GLY A 128 7.79 -4.85 -3.20
C GLY A 128 8.99 -5.44 -2.45
N GLY A 129 10.15 -4.75 -2.45
CA GLY A 129 11.37 -5.21 -1.79
C GLY A 129 12.63 -4.80 -2.56
N ARG A 130 13.79 -4.98 -1.94
CA ARG A 130 15.09 -4.56 -2.48
C ARG A 130 15.57 -5.44 -3.63
N ASP A 131 15.46 -6.75 -3.47
CA ASP A 131 15.87 -7.72 -4.48
C ASP A 131 14.99 -8.95 -4.45
N TYR A 132 14.32 -9.20 -5.56
CA TYR A 132 13.42 -10.36 -5.75
C TYR A 132 14.18 -11.70 -5.68
N LEU A 133 15.46 -11.72 -6.09
CA LEU A 133 16.24 -12.96 -6.03
C LEU A 133 16.62 -13.35 -4.60
N GLU A 134 16.76 -12.36 -3.71
CA GLU A 134 17.00 -12.61 -2.28
C GLU A 134 15.70 -12.99 -1.55
N ARG A 135 14.60 -12.30 -1.88
CA ARG A 135 13.30 -12.52 -1.26
C ARG A 135 12.17 -12.29 -2.27
N GLN A 136 11.45 -13.36 -2.61
CA GLN A 136 10.41 -13.33 -3.63
C GLN A 136 9.07 -12.79 -3.12
N LEU A 137 8.82 -12.80 -1.81
CA LEU A 137 7.58 -12.27 -1.24
C LEU A 137 7.51 -10.76 -1.45
N ASN A 138 6.47 -10.31 -2.14
CA ASN A 138 6.26 -8.91 -2.47
C ASN A 138 5.65 -8.15 -1.29
N ASP A 139 6.42 -7.23 -0.70
CA ASP A 139 6.02 -6.47 0.48
C ASP A 139 4.89 -5.47 0.21
N ALA A 140 4.62 -5.15 -1.04
CA ALA A 140 3.53 -4.26 -1.43
C ALA A 140 2.19 -4.96 -1.62
N THR A 141 2.19 -6.25 -2.07
CA THR A 141 0.98 -6.95 -2.53
C THR A 141 0.73 -8.31 -1.88
N GLN A 142 1.68 -8.82 -1.09
CA GLN A 142 1.60 -10.15 -0.49
C GLN A 142 1.88 -10.18 1.02
N SER A 143 2.80 -9.34 1.49
CA SER A 143 3.03 -9.18 2.93
C SER A 143 1.87 -8.42 3.57
N ILE A 144 1.48 -8.84 4.76
CA ILE A 144 0.41 -8.22 5.54
C ILE A 144 0.99 -7.64 6.83
N THR A 145 0.45 -6.49 7.26
CA THR A 145 0.82 -5.91 8.54
C THR A 145 -0.29 -5.01 9.08
N GLN A 146 -0.39 -4.89 10.41
CA GLN A 146 -1.43 -4.09 11.03
C GLN A 146 -1.45 -2.65 10.50
N ALA A 147 -2.63 -2.20 10.08
CA ALA A 147 -2.81 -0.88 9.47
C ALA A 147 -2.65 0.28 10.45
N GLY A 148 -2.85 0.02 11.75
CA GLY A 148 -2.80 1.07 12.77
C GLY A 148 -3.79 2.20 12.49
N SER A 149 -3.46 3.39 12.93
CA SER A 149 -4.34 4.55 12.84
C SER A 149 -4.74 5.01 11.42
N THR A 150 -4.30 4.35 10.35
CA THR A 150 -4.83 4.60 9.00
C THR A 150 -6.33 4.27 8.91
N PHE A 151 -6.81 3.31 9.71
CA PHE A 151 -8.21 2.89 9.79
C PHE A 151 -9.14 3.94 10.42
N LYS A 152 -8.61 4.91 11.16
CA LYS A 152 -9.42 6.01 11.70
C LYS A 152 -10.14 6.81 10.60
N SER A 153 -9.58 6.83 9.39
CA SER A 153 -10.23 7.43 8.23
C SER A 153 -11.57 6.77 7.91
N PHE A 154 -11.69 5.45 8.06
CA PHE A 154 -12.95 4.74 7.83
C PHE A 154 -14.00 5.05 8.89
N ALA A 155 -13.59 5.14 10.17
CA ALA A 155 -14.50 5.59 11.23
C ALA A 155 -14.98 7.03 11.02
N LEU A 156 -14.11 7.90 10.51
CA LEU A 156 -14.48 9.27 10.20
C LEU A 156 -15.47 9.36 9.03
N VAL A 157 -15.28 8.55 7.98
CA VAL A 157 -16.26 8.41 6.88
C VAL A 157 -17.61 7.95 7.41
N ALA A 158 -17.65 6.89 8.22
CA ALA A 158 -18.89 6.39 8.82
C ALA A 158 -19.59 7.46 9.70
N ALA A 159 -18.81 8.30 10.39
CA ALA A 159 -19.35 9.41 11.18
C ALA A 159 -19.97 10.49 10.28
N LEU A 160 -19.29 10.88 9.20
CA LEU A 160 -19.79 11.86 8.26
C LEU A 160 -21.04 11.37 7.52
N GLU A 161 -21.09 10.10 7.11
CA GLU A 161 -22.31 9.49 6.50
C GLU A 161 -23.51 9.50 7.45
N GLN A 162 -23.27 9.45 8.77
CA GLN A 162 -24.30 9.55 9.80
C GLN A 162 -24.58 10.99 10.23
N GLY A 163 -24.02 11.99 9.54
CA GLY A 163 -24.24 13.41 9.84
C GLY A 163 -23.51 13.93 11.07
N ILE A 164 -22.53 13.20 11.63
CA ILE A 164 -21.72 13.67 12.76
C ILE A 164 -20.70 14.69 12.24
N PRO A 165 -20.80 15.99 12.66
CA PRO A 165 -19.95 17.03 12.11
C PRO A 165 -18.51 16.96 12.61
N LEU A 166 -17.59 17.46 11.79
CA LEU A 166 -16.18 17.60 12.20
C LEU A 166 -15.98 18.55 13.38
N SER A 167 -16.94 19.46 13.63
CA SER A 167 -16.98 20.35 14.78
C SER A 167 -17.41 19.67 16.08
N SER A 168 -17.92 18.43 16.04
CA SER A 168 -18.37 17.71 17.26
C SER A 168 -17.24 17.55 18.26
N MET A 169 -17.55 17.86 19.54
CA MET A 169 -16.60 17.88 20.67
C MET A 169 -16.61 16.53 21.42
N TRP A 170 -15.44 16.04 21.71
CA TRP A 170 -15.21 14.73 22.34
C TRP A 170 -14.16 14.84 23.44
N ASN A 171 -14.28 13.98 24.46
CA ASN A 171 -13.26 13.89 25.50
C ASN A 171 -12.02 13.13 25.02
N GLY A 172 -10.88 13.78 25.00
CA GLY A 172 -9.57 13.23 24.60
C GLY A 172 -8.65 12.88 25.77
N ASP A 173 -9.16 12.85 27.01
CA ASP A 173 -8.35 12.44 28.17
C ASP A 173 -7.85 11.00 28.01
N SER A 174 -6.73 10.69 28.66
CA SER A 174 -6.08 9.36 28.54
C SER A 174 -5.56 8.92 29.92
N PRO A 175 -5.77 7.64 30.30
CA PRO A 175 -6.53 6.61 29.59
C PRO A 175 -8.05 6.76 29.77
N GLN A 176 -8.84 6.09 28.90
CA GLN A 176 -10.28 5.92 29.05
C GLN A 176 -10.66 4.44 28.95
N THR A 177 -11.76 4.07 29.63
CA THR A 177 -12.27 2.69 29.58
C THR A 177 -13.63 2.67 28.87
N PHE A 178 -13.78 1.77 27.94
CA PHE A 178 -15.01 1.55 27.18
C PHE A 178 -15.52 0.13 27.40
N ASP A 179 -16.76 -0.14 27.05
CA ASP A 179 -17.31 -1.49 27.07
C ASP A 179 -17.04 -2.20 25.73
N ASP A 180 -16.52 -3.42 25.77
CA ASP A 180 -16.38 -4.32 24.63
C ASP A 180 -17.08 -5.65 24.97
N ALA A 181 -18.36 -5.74 24.62
CA ALA A 181 -19.21 -6.92 24.87
C ALA A 181 -19.20 -7.36 26.36
N GLY A 182 -19.35 -6.41 27.28
CA GLY A 182 -19.38 -6.65 28.74
C GLY A 182 -17.99 -6.75 29.37
N LYS A 183 -16.92 -6.48 28.61
CA LYS A 183 -15.56 -6.45 29.14
C LYS A 183 -14.97 -5.04 29.07
N PRO A 184 -14.24 -4.59 30.12
CA PRO A 184 -13.59 -3.29 30.11
C PRO A 184 -12.46 -3.28 29.07
N TYR A 185 -12.54 -2.35 28.11
CA TYR A 185 -11.52 -2.08 27.12
C TYR A 185 -10.82 -0.75 27.42
N VAL A 186 -9.61 -0.83 27.94
CA VAL A 186 -8.80 0.34 28.30
C VAL A 186 -8.05 0.84 27.06
N VAL A 187 -8.24 2.12 26.74
CA VAL A 187 -7.63 2.80 25.60
C VAL A 187 -6.76 3.95 26.07
N SER A 188 -5.53 3.98 25.60
CA SER A 188 -4.60 5.08 25.84
C SER A 188 -4.20 5.77 24.52
N ASN A 189 -3.93 7.07 24.61
CA ASN A 189 -3.31 7.81 23.53
C ASN A 189 -1.80 7.52 23.47
N TYR A 190 -1.18 7.81 22.32
CA TYR A 190 0.28 7.68 22.19
C TYR A 190 0.98 8.53 23.25
N GLY A 191 1.93 7.90 23.98
CA GLY A 191 2.59 8.54 25.13
C GLY A 191 1.68 8.82 26.31
N ASN A 192 0.48 8.25 26.36
CA ASN A 192 -0.54 8.45 27.40
C ASN A 192 -0.96 9.93 27.60
N ASN A 193 -0.82 10.76 26.55
CA ASN A 193 -1.15 12.18 26.62
C ASN A 193 -2.67 12.40 26.65
N GLY A 194 -3.17 13.22 27.59
CA GLY A 194 -4.54 13.74 27.59
C GLY A 194 -4.66 14.99 26.74
N PHE A 195 -5.85 15.20 26.11
CA PHE A 195 -6.13 16.35 25.25
C PHE A 195 -7.36 17.14 25.68
N GLY A 196 -8.07 16.72 26.73
CA GLY A 196 -9.32 17.36 27.16
C GLY A 196 -10.40 17.30 26.09
N GLN A 197 -11.28 18.29 26.08
CA GLN A 197 -12.34 18.41 25.08
C GLN A 197 -11.80 19.01 23.77
N VAL A 198 -11.84 18.23 22.70
CA VAL A 198 -11.43 18.66 21.36
C VAL A 198 -12.41 18.16 20.30
N ASN A 199 -12.45 18.85 19.16
CA ASN A 199 -13.30 18.44 18.03
C ASN A 199 -12.68 17.32 17.20
N LEU A 200 -13.46 16.74 16.26
CA LEU A 200 -12.98 15.67 15.38
C LEU A 200 -11.85 16.11 14.44
N LEU A 201 -11.77 17.40 14.07
CA LEU A 201 -10.64 17.91 13.29
C LEU A 201 -9.33 17.77 14.06
N GLU A 202 -9.30 18.26 15.30
CA GLU A 202 -8.10 18.17 16.14
C GLU A 202 -7.81 16.70 16.52
N ALA A 203 -8.85 15.89 16.78
CA ALA A 203 -8.72 14.47 17.03
C ALA A 203 -8.09 13.74 15.84
N THR A 204 -8.48 14.07 14.61
CA THR A 204 -7.93 13.52 13.37
C THR A 204 -6.47 13.94 13.19
N LYS A 205 -6.19 15.23 13.32
CA LYS A 205 -4.88 15.85 13.21
C LYS A 205 -3.84 15.19 14.14
N ARG A 206 -4.22 14.96 15.41
CA ARG A 206 -3.37 14.35 16.45
C ARG A 206 -3.50 12.84 16.54
N SER A 207 -4.44 12.24 15.78
CA SER A 207 -4.69 10.80 15.81
C SER A 207 -5.07 10.26 17.20
N ILE A 208 -5.99 10.92 17.91
CA ILE A 208 -6.36 10.64 19.32
C ILE A 208 -7.16 9.35 19.42
N ASN A 209 -6.60 8.32 20.07
CA ASN A 209 -7.24 7.00 20.22
C ASN A 209 -8.52 7.06 21.06
N THR A 210 -8.45 7.80 22.18
CA THR A 210 -9.54 7.93 23.16
C THR A 210 -10.76 8.69 22.62
N ILE A 211 -10.65 9.29 21.42
CA ILE A 211 -11.79 9.86 20.69
C ILE A 211 -12.26 8.93 19.58
N PHE A 212 -11.34 8.32 18.83
CA PHE A 212 -11.74 7.46 17.71
C PHE A 212 -12.38 6.14 18.15
N VAL A 213 -12.02 5.59 19.32
CA VAL A 213 -12.68 4.37 19.82
C VAL A 213 -14.15 4.64 20.16
N PRO A 214 -14.53 5.63 21.00
CA PRO A 214 -15.94 5.93 21.22
C PRO A 214 -16.67 6.42 19.98
N LEU A 215 -15.99 7.11 19.04
CA LEU A 215 -16.56 7.42 17.73
C LEU A 215 -16.95 6.14 16.98
N GLY A 216 -16.04 5.16 16.91
CA GLY A 216 -16.29 3.88 16.24
C GLY A 216 -17.40 3.07 16.93
N ILE A 217 -17.48 3.10 18.25
CA ILE A 217 -18.61 2.50 19.01
C ILE A 217 -19.91 3.19 18.62
N LYS A 218 -19.94 4.53 18.61
CA LYS A 218 -21.13 5.32 18.29
C LYS A 218 -21.64 5.10 16.87
N VAL A 219 -20.77 5.08 15.88
CA VAL A 219 -21.16 4.85 14.48
C VAL A 219 -21.46 3.39 14.20
N GLY A 220 -21.04 2.48 15.07
CA GLY A 220 -21.11 1.03 14.95
C GLY A 220 -19.86 0.44 14.27
N PRO A 221 -19.14 -0.48 14.92
CA PRO A 221 -17.95 -1.12 14.36
C PRO A 221 -18.18 -1.82 13.03
N THR A 222 -19.39 -2.38 12.82
CA THR A 222 -19.81 -2.98 11.55
C THR A 222 -19.82 -1.97 10.41
N ASN A 223 -20.28 -0.74 10.67
CA ASN A 223 -20.29 0.33 9.68
C ASN A 223 -18.87 0.79 9.33
N VAL A 224 -17.94 0.76 10.31
CA VAL A 224 -16.51 1.04 10.02
C VAL A 224 -15.92 -0.03 9.08
N VAL A 225 -16.26 -1.31 9.31
CA VAL A 225 -15.85 -2.41 8.43
C VAL A 225 -16.47 -2.25 7.04
N ASP A 226 -17.77 -1.93 6.95
CA ASP A 226 -18.46 -1.68 5.68
C ASP A 226 -17.79 -0.55 4.88
N VAL A 227 -17.53 0.58 5.53
CA VAL A 227 -16.80 1.70 4.90
C VAL A 227 -15.44 1.25 4.37
N ALA A 228 -14.67 0.46 5.14
CA ALA A 228 -13.38 -0.05 4.69
C ALA A 228 -13.53 -0.94 3.44
N ARG A 229 -14.57 -1.79 3.37
CA ARG A 229 -14.90 -2.62 2.20
C ARG A 229 -15.27 -1.77 0.98
N ARG A 230 -16.17 -0.83 1.17
CA ARG A 230 -16.58 0.10 0.11
C ARG A 230 -15.40 0.94 -0.39
N ALA A 231 -14.48 1.32 0.50
CA ALA A 231 -13.27 2.04 0.11
C ALA A 231 -12.30 1.19 -0.72
N GLY A 232 -12.37 -0.15 -0.65
CA GLY A 232 -11.54 -1.04 -1.46
C GLY A 232 -10.66 -2.03 -0.69
N ILE A 233 -10.80 -2.14 0.64
CA ILE A 233 -10.16 -3.22 1.41
C ILE A 233 -10.85 -4.54 1.05
N PRO A 234 -10.15 -5.55 0.48
CA PRO A 234 -10.79 -6.75 -0.05
C PRO A 234 -11.31 -7.68 1.07
N GLU A 235 -12.27 -8.56 0.71
CA GLU A 235 -12.87 -9.54 1.63
C GLU A 235 -11.84 -10.49 2.25
N SER A 236 -10.72 -10.73 1.57
CA SER A 236 -9.63 -11.56 2.08
C SER A 236 -8.94 -11.01 3.34
N VAL A 237 -9.08 -9.69 3.59
CA VAL A 237 -8.56 -9.07 4.83
C VAL A 237 -9.56 -9.30 5.95
N ALA A 238 -9.17 -10.08 6.97
CA ALA A 238 -10.02 -10.28 8.14
C ALA A 238 -10.19 -8.98 8.92
N MET A 239 -11.43 -8.55 9.15
CA MET A 239 -11.80 -7.38 9.95
C MET A 239 -12.88 -7.77 10.96
N MET A 240 -12.53 -7.74 12.24
CA MET A 240 -13.47 -8.00 13.32
C MET A 240 -14.20 -6.71 13.69
N PRO A 241 -15.55 -6.68 13.69
CA PRO A 241 -16.31 -5.49 14.03
C PRO A 241 -16.38 -5.26 15.55
N THR A 242 -15.21 -5.00 16.14
CA THR A 242 -15.04 -4.69 17.57
C THR A 242 -14.66 -3.22 17.74
N PRO A 243 -14.77 -2.64 18.96
CA PRO A 243 -14.35 -1.27 19.22
C PRO A 243 -12.91 -0.94 18.78
N SER A 244 -12.03 -1.94 18.76
CA SER A 244 -10.64 -1.79 18.37
C SER A 244 -10.40 -1.69 16.86
N VAL A 245 -11.40 -2.00 16.00
CA VAL A 245 -11.24 -1.97 14.53
C VAL A 245 -10.77 -0.60 14.03
N VAL A 246 -11.22 0.48 14.67
CA VAL A 246 -10.84 1.86 14.31
C VAL A 246 -9.36 2.15 14.53
N LEU A 247 -8.69 1.35 15.36
CA LEU A 247 -7.25 1.46 15.62
C LEU A 247 -6.41 0.63 14.62
N GLY A 248 -7.06 -0.01 13.65
CA GLY A 248 -6.40 -0.76 12.58
C GLY A 248 -5.74 -2.05 13.05
N THR A 249 -6.46 -2.83 13.85
CA THR A 249 -6.05 -4.19 14.28
C THR A 249 -6.00 -5.19 13.12
N SER A 250 -6.63 -4.87 12.00
CA SER A 250 -6.60 -5.65 10.75
C SER A 250 -5.27 -5.49 10.02
N SER A 251 -4.88 -6.52 9.27
CA SER A 251 -3.60 -6.58 8.56
C SER A 251 -3.79 -6.65 7.04
N PRO A 252 -4.06 -5.52 6.37
CA PRO A 252 -4.14 -5.44 4.92
C PRO A 252 -2.75 -5.46 4.27
N HIS A 253 -2.73 -5.65 2.92
CA HIS A 253 -1.56 -5.36 2.11
C HIS A 253 -1.40 -3.85 1.90
N VAL A 254 -0.20 -3.42 1.49
CA VAL A 254 0.04 -1.98 1.20
C VAL A 254 -0.84 -1.49 0.05
N ILE A 255 -1.04 -2.33 -0.97
CA ILE A 255 -1.91 -2.02 -2.11
C ILE A 255 -3.36 -1.80 -1.67
N ASP A 256 -3.86 -2.54 -0.68
CA ASP A 256 -5.24 -2.42 -0.22
C ASP A 256 -5.50 -1.05 0.40
N VAL A 257 -4.57 -0.60 1.27
CA VAL A 257 -4.66 0.72 1.90
C VAL A 257 -4.43 1.84 0.87
N ALA A 258 -3.49 1.66 -0.07
CA ALA A 258 -3.28 2.61 -1.17
C ALA A 258 -4.55 2.78 -2.01
N ASN A 259 -5.24 1.68 -2.31
CA ASN A 259 -6.50 1.70 -3.07
C ASN A 259 -7.63 2.40 -2.31
N ALA A 260 -7.78 2.13 -1.02
CA ALA A 260 -8.78 2.82 -0.20
C ALA A 260 -8.55 4.34 -0.18
N TYR A 261 -7.29 4.77 -0.06
CA TYR A 261 -6.95 6.19 -0.12
C TYR A 261 -7.06 6.77 -1.54
N ALA A 262 -6.91 5.96 -2.60
CA ALA A 262 -7.20 6.37 -3.98
C ALA A 262 -8.71 6.62 -4.19
N THR A 263 -9.58 5.84 -3.55
CA THR A 263 -11.03 6.09 -3.52
C THR A 263 -11.35 7.43 -2.86
N PHE A 264 -10.70 7.78 -1.76
CA PHE A 264 -10.86 9.09 -1.11
C PHE A 264 -10.38 10.23 -2.03
N ALA A 265 -9.21 10.07 -2.64
CA ALA A 265 -8.64 11.04 -3.59
C ALA A 265 -9.52 11.25 -4.82
N ALA A 266 -10.21 10.20 -5.27
CA ALA A 266 -11.14 10.19 -6.39
C ALA A 266 -12.55 10.69 -6.00
N GLN A 267 -12.70 11.36 -4.85
CA GLN A 267 -13.97 11.89 -4.37
C GLN A 267 -15.06 10.82 -4.27
N GLY A 268 -14.70 9.62 -3.81
CA GLY A 268 -15.62 8.52 -3.57
C GLY A 268 -15.76 7.52 -4.71
N ILE A 269 -15.08 7.70 -5.82
CA ILE A 269 -15.05 6.72 -6.91
C ILE A 269 -14.01 5.65 -6.59
N LYS A 270 -14.48 4.47 -6.24
CA LYS A 270 -13.66 3.29 -6.05
C LYS A 270 -13.29 2.70 -7.40
N SER A 271 -12.04 2.29 -7.55
CA SER A 271 -11.53 1.62 -8.74
C SER A 271 -10.82 0.33 -8.35
N LYS A 272 -10.89 -0.69 -9.20
CA LYS A 272 -10.11 -1.92 -9.00
C LYS A 272 -8.68 -1.69 -9.47
N PRO A 273 -7.66 -1.91 -8.62
CA PRO A 273 -6.26 -1.74 -9.02
C PRO A 273 -5.85 -2.76 -10.10
N PHE A 274 -5.08 -2.31 -11.09
CA PHE A 274 -4.55 -3.16 -12.16
C PHE A 274 -3.20 -2.66 -12.68
N LEU A 275 -2.43 -3.58 -13.26
CA LEU A 275 -1.10 -3.33 -13.84
C LEU A 275 -1.10 -3.45 -15.37
N VAL A 276 -1.88 -4.37 -15.94
CA VAL A 276 -1.85 -4.67 -17.37
C VAL A 276 -2.86 -3.82 -18.13
N THR A 277 -2.39 -2.92 -18.99
CA THR A 277 -3.25 -2.10 -19.85
C THR A 277 -3.59 -2.78 -21.17
N GLN A 278 -2.61 -3.46 -21.79
CA GLN A 278 -2.82 -4.08 -23.08
C GLN A 278 -1.88 -5.27 -23.27
N VAL A 279 -2.36 -6.31 -23.92
CA VAL A 279 -1.54 -7.43 -24.40
C VAL A 279 -1.65 -7.52 -25.91
N LEU A 280 -0.51 -7.46 -26.60
CA LEU A 280 -0.43 -7.64 -28.04
C LEU A 280 0.19 -9.00 -28.36
N GLY A 281 -0.33 -9.66 -29.37
CA GLY A 281 0.26 -10.86 -29.95
C GLY A 281 1.53 -10.59 -30.77
N SER A 282 2.20 -11.64 -31.23
CA SER A 282 3.41 -11.56 -32.06
C SER A 282 3.16 -10.80 -33.39
N ASN A 283 1.95 -10.83 -33.91
CA ASN A 283 1.50 -10.08 -35.07
C ASN A 283 1.05 -8.64 -34.75
N LYS A 284 1.26 -8.17 -33.52
CA LYS A 284 0.79 -6.88 -32.97
C LYS A 284 -0.72 -6.72 -32.89
N GLY A 285 -1.50 -7.77 -33.11
CA GLY A 285 -2.95 -7.77 -32.84
C GLY A 285 -3.24 -7.65 -31.35
N VAL A 286 -4.28 -6.89 -30.98
CA VAL A 286 -4.71 -6.72 -29.60
C VAL A 286 -5.40 -8.01 -29.13
N LEU A 287 -4.85 -8.63 -28.08
CA LEU A 287 -5.41 -9.81 -27.42
C LEU A 287 -6.20 -9.45 -26.17
N TYR A 288 -5.81 -8.36 -25.51
CA TYR A 288 -6.46 -7.83 -24.32
C TYR A 288 -6.26 -6.32 -24.23
N GLU A 289 -7.27 -5.61 -23.81
CA GLU A 289 -7.24 -4.19 -23.47
C GLU A 289 -8.06 -3.96 -22.21
N ALA A 290 -7.46 -3.30 -21.21
CA ALA A 290 -8.09 -3.03 -19.93
C ALA A 290 -9.12 -1.91 -20.04
N THR A 291 -10.25 -2.10 -19.37
CA THR A 291 -11.19 -1.03 -19.08
C THR A 291 -11.24 -0.83 -17.58
N PRO A 292 -10.97 0.38 -17.06
CA PRO A 292 -11.07 0.68 -15.64
C PRO A 292 -12.43 0.28 -15.08
N GLN A 293 -12.44 -0.50 -14.01
CA GLN A 293 -13.66 -0.90 -13.30
C GLN A 293 -13.86 0.04 -12.13
N THR A 294 -14.91 0.87 -12.20
CA THR A 294 -15.17 1.92 -11.20
C THR A 294 -16.61 1.83 -10.70
N GLU A 295 -16.82 2.23 -9.45
CA GLU A 295 -18.13 2.38 -8.84
C GLU A 295 -18.12 3.58 -7.87
N GLU A 296 -19.26 4.23 -7.69
CA GLU A 296 -19.43 5.27 -6.67
C GLU A 296 -19.65 4.59 -5.31
N ALA A 297 -18.67 4.74 -4.42
CA ALA A 297 -18.67 4.16 -3.08
C ALA A 297 -19.14 5.15 -2.01
N PHE A 298 -18.85 6.44 -2.21
CA PHE A 298 -19.17 7.52 -1.26
C PHE A 298 -19.58 8.80 -1.98
N SER A 299 -20.38 9.63 -1.31
CA SER A 299 -20.74 10.94 -1.85
C SER A 299 -19.53 11.90 -1.84
N ARG A 300 -19.57 12.88 -2.74
CA ARG A 300 -18.51 13.89 -2.85
C ARG A 300 -18.42 14.77 -1.60
N GLU A 301 -19.54 15.04 -0.96
CA GLU A 301 -19.65 15.84 0.26
C GLU A 301 -18.91 15.17 1.42
N VAL A 302 -19.13 13.86 1.61
CA VAL A 302 -18.43 13.05 2.63
C VAL A 302 -16.92 13.06 2.36
N MET A 303 -16.51 12.90 1.11
CA MET A 303 -15.08 12.90 0.74
C MET A 303 -14.43 14.28 0.86
N ALA A 304 -15.17 15.36 0.62
CA ALA A 304 -14.67 16.73 0.80
C ALA A 304 -14.37 17.00 2.29
N ASP A 305 -15.28 16.64 3.19
CA ASP A 305 -15.08 16.81 4.63
C ASP A 305 -14.00 15.85 5.19
N LEU A 306 -13.97 14.59 4.75
CA LEU A 306 -12.88 13.68 5.07
C LEU A 306 -11.52 14.27 4.66
N THR A 307 -11.42 14.74 3.42
CA THR A 307 -10.19 15.32 2.88
C THR A 307 -9.77 16.57 3.65
N TYR A 308 -10.71 17.42 4.02
CA TYR A 308 -10.47 18.59 4.85
C TYR A 308 -9.86 18.20 6.21
N ALA A 309 -10.42 17.19 6.88
CA ALA A 309 -9.88 16.69 8.15
C ALA A 309 -8.48 16.06 7.97
N LEU A 310 -8.28 15.30 6.90
CA LEU A 310 -7.00 14.66 6.60
C LEU A 310 -5.91 15.66 6.16
N LYS A 311 -6.26 16.83 5.59
CA LYS A 311 -5.30 17.93 5.39
C LYS A 311 -4.73 18.43 6.72
N GLY A 312 -5.54 18.44 7.79
CA GLY A 312 -5.12 18.81 9.13
C GLY A 312 -3.95 17.97 9.67
N THR A 313 -3.89 16.66 9.32
CA THR A 313 -2.77 15.80 9.74
C THR A 313 -1.44 16.23 9.12
N ILE A 314 -1.48 16.89 7.97
CA ILE A 314 -0.31 17.38 7.25
C ILE A 314 0.07 18.78 7.72
N THR A 315 -0.89 19.70 7.83
CA THR A 315 -0.63 21.13 8.09
C THR A 315 -0.20 21.44 9.52
N GLY A 316 -0.25 20.49 10.42
CA GLY A 316 0.19 20.70 11.82
C GLY A 316 0.01 19.45 12.69
N GLY A 317 -0.17 18.28 12.07
CA GLY A 317 -0.38 17.02 12.75
C GLY A 317 0.76 16.02 12.55
N THR A 318 0.40 14.75 12.69
CA THR A 318 1.35 13.63 12.69
C THR A 318 2.05 13.39 11.36
N GLY A 319 1.53 13.91 10.24
CA GLY A 319 2.08 13.76 8.88
C GLY A 319 2.84 14.98 8.36
N ALA A 320 3.27 15.91 9.23
CA ALA A 320 3.87 17.20 8.85
C ALA A 320 5.10 17.09 7.92
N ALA A 321 5.80 15.95 7.87
CA ALA A 321 6.89 15.73 6.92
C ALA A 321 6.43 15.93 5.45
N ALA A 322 5.16 15.67 5.14
CA ALA A 322 4.62 15.82 3.79
C ALA A 322 4.39 17.29 3.37
N LEU A 323 4.44 18.26 4.29
CA LEU A 323 4.45 19.70 3.96
C LEU A 323 5.57 20.06 2.97
N ALA A 324 6.70 19.35 3.08
CA ALA A 324 7.84 19.57 2.20
C ALA A 324 7.56 19.24 0.72
N LEU A 325 6.41 18.65 0.38
CA LEU A 325 5.96 18.48 -1.02
C LEU A 325 5.63 19.82 -1.69
N GLY A 326 5.16 20.83 -0.93
CA GLY A 326 4.86 22.15 -1.46
C GLY A 326 3.56 22.22 -2.28
N ARG A 327 2.62 21.28 -2.07
CA ARG A 327 1.29 21.26 -2.70
C ARG A 327 0.25 20.65 -1.76
N PRO A 328 -1.07 20.80 -2.04
CA PRO A 328 -2.12 20.22 -1.20
C PRO A 328 -1.97 18.71 -1.03
N VAL A 329 -1.97 18.26 0.22
CA VAL A 329 -1.89 16.85 0.61
C VAL A 329 -2.91 16.56 1.69
N ALA A 330 -3.60 15.43 1.58
CA ALA A 330 -4.44 14.87 2.62
C ALA A 330 -3.96 13.44 2.93
N GLY A 331 -3.99 13.02 4.18
CA GLY A 331 -3.52 11.69 4.52
C GLY A 331 -3.53 11.38 6.00
N LYS A 332 -3.07 10.18 6.33
CA LYS A 332 -3.05 9.67 7.71
C LYS A 332 -1.79 8.87 7.97
N THR A 333 -1.20 9.10 9.13
CA THR A 333 -0.18 8.22 9.70
C THR A 333 -0.83 7.02 10.37
N GLY A 334 -0.20 5.85 10.25
CA GLY A 334 -0.50 4.65 11.01
C GLY A 334 0.70 4.24 11.84
N THR A 335 0.45 3.81 13.07
CA THR A 335 1.41 3.15 13.93
C THR A 335 0.61 2.12 14.71
N SER A 336 1.01 0.85 14.63
CA SER A 336 0.32 -0.22 15.36
C SER A 336 0.73 -0.24 16.82
N GLN A 337 -0.03 -0.98 17.64
CA GLN A 337 0.35 -1.27 19.01
C GLN A 337 1.76 -1.88 19.08
N SER A 338 2.52 -1.59 20.11
CA SER A 338 3.90 -2.02 20.29
C SER A 338 4.84 -1.54 19.17
N ASN A 339 4.40 -0.61 18.33
CA ASN A 339 5.20 -0.07 17.21
C ASN A 339 5.71 -1.14 16.23
N ALA A 340 4.90 -2.18 15.96
CA ALA A 340 5.28 -3.28 15.08
C ALA A 340 5.11 -2.94 13.59
N SER A 341 4.33 -1.92 13.26
CA SER A 341 4.21 -1.36 11.92
C SER A 341 4.10 0.15 11.94
N ALA A 342 4.56 0.77 10.86
CA ALA A 342 4.49 2.21 10.66
C ALA A 342 4.06 2.53 9.23
N TRP A 343 2.99 3.31 9.06
CA TRP A 343 2.36 3.62 7.79
C TRP A 343 2.27 5.12 7.54
N PHE A 344 2.41 5.49 6.30
CA PHE A 344 1.97 6.78 5.81
C PHE A 344 1.18 6.59 4.53
N SER A 345 -0.13 6.87 4.60
CA SER A 345 -1.06 6.77 3.48
C SER A 345 -1.64 8.13 3.20
N ALA A 346 -1.33 8.70 2.04
CA ALA A 346 -1.69 10.06 1.71
C ALA A 346 -1.87 10.24 0.21
N TYR A 347 -2.49 11.35 -0.19
CA TYR A 347 -2.81 11.64 -1.57
C TYR A 347 -2.77 13.14 -1.88
N THR A 348 -2.54 13.43 -3.15
CA THR A 348 -2.92 14.64 -3.86
C THR A 348 -4.13 14.30 -4.74
N PRO A 349 -4.77 15.26 -5.42
CA PRO A 349 -5.81 14.90 -6.40
C PRO A 349 -5.35 13.98 -7.53
N GLN A 350 -4.03 13.92 -7.81
CA GLN A 350 -3.46 13.20 -8.95
C GLN A 350 -2.90 11.81 -8.63
N ILE A 351 -2.40 11.61 -7.41
CA ILE A 351 -1.78 10.33 -6.98
C ILE A 351 -2.12 10.07 -5.53
N ALA A 352 -2.58 8.85 -5.23
CA ALA A 352 -2.65 8.30 -3.89
C ALA A 352 -1.54 7.27 -3.69
N ALA A 353 -0.83 7.33 -2.56
CA ALA A 353 0.22 6.37 -2.27
C ALA A 353 0.27 6.00 -0.80
N SER A 354 0.64 4.74 -0.53
CA SER A 354 0.89 4.22 0.81
C SER A 354 2.29 3.67 0.91
N VAL A 355 2.94 3.97 2.03
CA VAL A 355 4.25 3.42 2.44
C VAL A 355 4.09 2.75 3.77
N ALA A 356 4.53 1.50 3.89
CA ALA A 356 4.51 0.75 5.14
C ALA A 356 5.89 0.21 5.48
N PHE A 357 6.21 0.25 6.77
CA PHE A 357 7.37 -0.38 7.40
C PHE A 357 6.88 -1.44 8.37
N PHE A 358 7.51 -2.61 8.34
CA PHE A 358 7.22 -3.73 9.23
C PHE A 358 8.40 -4.70 9.26
N ARG A 359 8.32 -5.75 10.06
CA ARG A 359 9.32 -6.81 10.10
C ARG A 359 8.71 -8.14 9.67
N ASP A 360 9.54 -9.13 9.31
CA ASP A 360 9.06 -10.47 8.96
C ASP A 360 8.24 -11.09 10.10
N ASN A 361 8.66 -10.86 11.34
CA ASN A 361 7.84 -11.18 12.49
C ASN A 361 6.96 -9.97 12.85
N ALA A 362 5.65 -10.10 12.62
CA ALA A 362 4.66 -9.04 12.81
C ALA A 362 4.51 -8.54 14.26
N THR A 363 5.12 -9.21 15.25
CA THR A 363 5.12 -8.79 16.66
C THR A 363 6.37 -8.00 17.04
N GLN A 364 7.40 -7.99 16.21
CA GLN A 364 8.63 -7.27 16.48
C GLN A 364 8.50 -5.78 16.25
N SER A 365 8.96 -5.03 17.24
CA SER A 365 8.92 -3.56 17.22
C SER A 365 9.90 -2.97 16.20
N LEU A 366 9.52 -1.81 15.66
CA LEU A 366 10.36 -0.93 14.83
C LEU A 366 11.19 0.07 15.68
N ASN A 367 11.17 -0.05 17.01
CA ASN A 367 11.92 0.83 17.90
C ASN A 367 13.43 0.67 17.69
N GLY A 368 14.18 1.77 17.80
CA GLY A 368 15.63 1.78 17.61
C GLY A 368 16.11 1.80 16.17
N ILE A 369 15.25 1.49 15.20
CA ILE A 369 15.62 1.46 13.77
C ILE A 369 15.93 2.88 13.28
N GLY A 370 17.06 3.03 12.59
CA GLY A 370 17.53 4.31 12.07
C GLY A 370 17.86 5.34 13.16
N GLY A 371 18.16 4.89 14.38
CA GLY A 371 18.47 5.74 15.53
C GLY A 371 17.26 6.42 16.17
N MET A 372 16.03 6.02 15.80
CA MET A 372 14.80 6.57 16.35
C MET A 372 14.33 5.75 17.55
N THR A 373 13.97 6.39 18.66
CA THR A 373 13.32 5.73 19.82
C THR A 373 12.07 4.96 19.37
N SER A 374 11.27 5.58 18.49
CA SER A 374 10.11 4.95 17.85
C SER A 374 10.05 5.34 16.38
N LEU A 375 10.11 4.36 15.46
CA LEU A 375 9.85 4.58 14.05
C LEU A 375 8.34 4.58 13.82
N THR A 376 7.77 5.76 13.62
CA THR A 376 6.33 5.97 13.42
C THR A 376 5.99 6.31 11.98
N GLY A 377 4.71 6.30 11.62
CA GLY A 377 4.25 6.68 10.27
C GLY A 377 4.66 8.08 9.84
N GLY A 378 4.79 9.02 10.78
CA GLY A 378 5.24 10.39 10.51
C GLY A 378 6.75 10.55 10.28
N SER A 379 7.53 9.48 10.49
CA SER A 379 9.01 9.48 10.35
C SER A 379 9.44 9.04 8.94
N PHE A 380 10.14 7.90 8.82
CA PHE A 380 10.62 7.38 7.54
C PHE A 380 9.53 7.15 6.49
N PRO A 381 8.34 6.56 6.84
CA PRO A 381 7.29 6.39 5.84
C PRO A 381 6.86 7.69 5.19
N ALA A 382 6.63 8.75 6.00
CA ALA A 382 6.23 10.05 5.48
C ALA A 382 7.34 10.73 4.65
N ARG A 383 8.62 10.54 5.01
CA ARG A 383 9.76 11.08 4.24
C ARG A 383 9.90 10.38 2.88
N ILE A 384 9.77 9.05 2.84
CA ILE A 384 9.80 8.26 1.60
C ILE A 384 8.63 8.69 0.70
N TRP A 385 7.42 8.75 1.24
CA TRP A 385 6.24 9.21 0.51
C TRP A 385 6.46 10.61 -0.09
N THR A 386 6.98 11.54 0.70
CA THR A 386 7.23 12.92 0.26
C THR A 386 8.26 13.00 -0.86
N GLU A 387 9.37 12.28 -0.74
CA GLU A 387 10.41 12.25 -1.78
C GLU A 387 9.91 11.60 -3.06
N PHE A 388 9.16 10.49 -2.93
CA PHE A 388 8.48 9.85 -4.05
C PHE A 388 7.58 10.83 -4.77
N MET A 389 6.66 11.48 -4.06
CA MET A 389 5.68 12.40 -4.64
C MET A 389 6.33 13.64 -5.28
N LYS A 390 7.41 14.16 -4.69
CA LYS A 390 8.19 15.27 -5.30
C LYS A 390 8.70 14.92 -6.70
N LYS A 391 9.20 13.71 -6.87
CA LYS A 391 9.74 13.25 -8.15
C LYS A 391 8.62 12.83 -9.11
N ALA A 392 7.64 12.07 -8.63
CA ALA A 392 6.53 11.59 -9.44
C ALA A 392 5.70 12.75 -10.02
N LEU A 393 5.42 13.79 -9.22
CA LEU A 393 4.62 14.95 -9.62
C LEU A 393 5.46 16.12 -10.20
N LYS A 394 6.75 15.93 -10.46
CA LYS A 394 7.57 16.98 -11.05
C LYS A 394 7.07 17.33 -12.46
N GLY A 395 6.70 18.58 -12.67
CA GLY A 395 6.15 19.06 -13.94
C GLY A 395 4.63 18.98 -14.05
N GLU A 396 3.97 18.27 -13.12
CA GLU A 396 2.52 18.23 -13.05
C GLU A 396 1.94 19.51 -12.43
N PRO A 397 0.78 19.99 -12.88
CA PRO A 397 0.13 21.16 -12.31
C PRO A 397 -0.19 20.93 -10.83
N ILE A 398 -0.19 22.02 -10.05
CA ILE A 398 -0.68 21.97 -8.67
C ILE A 398 -2.20 22.01 -8.70
N MET A 399 -2.85 20.97 -8.18
CA MET A 399 -4.30 20.89 -8.05
C MET A 399 -4.69 20.99 -6.59
N ASP A 400 -5.80 21.66 -6.30
CA ASP A 400 -6.38 21.72 -4.95
C ASP A 400 -7.52 20.71 -4.80
N PHE A 401 -7.89 20.45 -3.56
CA PHE A 401 -9.05 19.64 -3.20
C PHE A 401 -10.32 20.49 -3.18
N PRO A 402 -11.50 19.87 -3.34
CA PRO A 402 -12.77 20.56 -3.13
C PRO A 402 -12.85 21.20 -1.73
N ALA A 403 -13.62 22.28 -1.63
CA ALA A 403 -13.94 22.90 -0.34
C ALA A 403 -14.77 21.90 0.51
N PRO A 404 -14.68 21.96 1.88
CA PRO A 404 -15.48 21.12 2.76
C PRO A 404 -16.97 21.44 2.58
N ALA A 405 -17.80 20.38 2.67
CA ALA A 405 -19.25 20.47 2.60
C ALA A 405 -19.89 20.90 3.94
N ASN A 406 -19.15 20.74 5.05
CA ASN A 406 -19.58 21.04 6.42
C ASN A 406 -20.82 20.23 6.83
N ILE A 407 -20.77 18.93 6.63
CA ILE A 407 -21.83 17.97 7.03
C ILE A 407 -22.13 18.13 8.52
N GLY A 408 -23.41 18.19 8.86
CA GLY A 408 -23.89 18.36 10.22
C GLY A 408 -23.69 19.75 10.83
N GLY A 409 -23.12 20.70 10.06
CA GLY A 409 -22.93 22.10 10.49
C GLY A 409 -21.59 22.38 11.16
N LEU A 410 -21.34 23.67 11.40
CA LEU A 410 -20.10 24.17 12.01
C LEU A 410 -20.20 24.36 13.53
N GLU A 411 -21.42 24.38 14.06
CA GLU A 411 -21.62 24.61 15.49
C GLU A 411 -21.07 23.45 16.33
N PRO A 412 -20.37 23.73 17.42
CA PRO A 412 -19.88 22.68 18.33
C PRO A 412 -21.04 21.93 18.98
N ILE A 413 -21.05 20.61 18.84
CA ILE A 413 -21.98 19.72 19.51
C ILE A 413 -21.16 18.83 20.45
N VAL A 414 -21.43 18.89 21.77
CA VAL A 414 -20.75 18.05 22.74
C VAL A 414 -21.30 16.63 22.65
N MET A 415 -20.44 15.67 22.37
CA MET A 415 -20.77 14.27 22.27
C MET A 415 -20.45 13.57 23.61
N THR A 416 -21.45 12.92 24.19
CA THR A 416 -21.28 12.07 25.35
C THR A 416 -21.45 10.61 24.93
N SER A 417 -20.87 9.69 25.70
CA SER A 417 -20.99 8.24 25.47
C SER A 417 -22.43 7.70 25.53
N GLY A 418 -23.42 8.53 25.90
CA GLY A 418 -24.83 8.17 26.03
C GLY A 418 -25.82 9.06 25.24
N GLY A 419 -25.37 10.01 24.42
CA GLY A 419 -26.28 10.90 23.67
C GLY A 419 -25.72 12.30 23.40
N VAL A 420 -26.43 13.06 22.56
CA VAL A 420 -26.10 14.45 22.24
C VAL A 420 -26.55 15.36 23.38
N GLN A 421 -25.65 16.05 24.06
CA GLN A 421 -26.00 17.20 24.89
C GLN A 421 -25.71 18.49 24.14
N LYS A 422 -26.73 19.34 23.99
CA LYS A 422 -26.51 20.72 23.52
C LYS A 422 -25.64 21.46 24.52
N PRO A 423 -24.77 22.40 24.10
CA PRO A 423 -24.07 23.28 25.02
C PRO A 423 -25.06 23.95 25.94
N LYS A 424 -24.74 24.03 27.22
CA LYS A 424 -25.48 24.93 28.14
C LYS A 424 -25.10 26.35 27.74
N GLU A 425 -26.10 27.14 27.40
CA GLU A 425 -25.97 28.59 27.20
C GLU A 425 -25.34 29.27 28.43
#